data_a1b206e804f795e97e080b64e26cfe10
#
_entry.id   a1b206e804f795e97e080b64e26cfe10
#
_cell.length_a   1.000
_cell.length_b   1.000
_cell.length_c   1.000
_cell.angle_alpha   90.00
_cell.angle_beta   90.00
_cell.angle_gamma   90.00
#
_symmetry.space_group_name_H-M   'P 1'
#
loop_
_entity.id
_entity.type
_entity.pdbx_description
1 polymer ?
#
loop_
_entity_poly.entity_id
_entity_poly.type
_entity_poly.pdbx_seq_one_letter_code
_entity_poly.pdbx_strand_id
1 'polypeptide(L)'
;MDVFSKPYDLDRRSEPRRRVDHFLLRLDPGDGRAPITCAVWDISEGGTRLRLAEDVALPPIVYVVIGNVRKAARVVWRKADHVGLQYIADPR
;
A
#
# COMPACT_ATOMS: atom_id res chain seq x y z
N MET A 1 14.87 -6.15 -3.52
CA MET A 1 15.03 -5.52 -2.34
C MET A 1 13.73 -5.06 -1.79
N ASP A 2 13.53 -5.20 -0.57
CA ASP A 2 12.28 -4.94 0.02
C ASP A 2 12.30 -3.60 0.69
N VAL A 3 11.44 -2.72 0.31
CA VAL A 3 11.36 -1.41 0.87
C VAL A 3 11.11 -1.47 2.36
N PHE A 4 10.40 -2.45 2.82
CA PHE A 4 10.08 -2.53 4.22
C PHE A 4 11.27 -3.00 5.05
N SER A 5 12.28 -3.53 4.45
CA SER A 5 13.43 -3.95 5.17
C SER A 5 14.58 -3.01 5.00
N LYS A 6 14.57 -2.13 4.12
CA LYS A 6 15.68 -1.32 3.93
C LYS A 6 15.66 -0.15 4.44
N PRO A 7 16.00 -0.03 4.65
CA PRO A 7 15.83 0.97 4.69
C PRO A 7 16.63 1.60 4.03
N TYR A 8 16.62 1.05 3.46
CA TYR A 8 17.24 1.48 2.75
C TYR A 8 17.76 2.07 2.79
N ASP A 9 17.67 1.68 2.84
CA ASP A 9 18.22 2.08 2.51
C ASP A 9 18.64 2.66 2.44
N LEU A 10 18.34 2.70 2.63
CA LEU A 10 18.66 3.27 2.24
C LEU A 10 19.31 3.87 2.19
N ASP A 11 19.47 3.94 2.28
CA ASP A 11 20.02 4.52 1.92
C ASP A 11 20.46 4.74 1.35
N ARG A 12 20.40 4.53 0.99
CA ARG A 12 20.60 4.65 0.15
C ARG A 12 20.60 5.34 -0.20
N ARG A 13 20.71 5.62 -0.30
CA ARG A 13 20.58 6.24 -0.78
C ARG A 13 20.92 6.76 -1.69
N SER A 14 21.52 6.45 -1.73
CA SER A 14 22.08 6.92 -2.83
C SER A 14 21.23 6.91 -3.95
N GLU A 15 20.72 5.92 -4.28
CA GLU A 15 19.79 6.02 -5.22
C GLU A 15 18.72 6.81 -4.70
N PRO A 16 18.39 7.87 -5.28
CA PRO A 16 17.39 8.73 -4.72
C PRO A 16 16.10 7.99 -4.63
N ARG A 17 15.46 8.16 -3.51
CA ARG A 17 14.19 7.61 -3.38
C ARG A 17 13.29 8.32 -4.31
N ARG A 18 12.52 7.58 -5.05
CA ARG A 18 11.58 8.22 -5.86
C ARG A 18 10.53 8.82 -5.03
N ARG A 19 10.16 10.01 -5.33
CA ARG A 19 9.11 10.68 -4.60
C ARG A 19 7.82 10.04 -5.03
N VAL A 20 7.27 9.23 -4.19
CA VAL A 20 6.05 8.54 -4.53
C VAL A 20 4.83 9.23 -3.95
N ASP A 21 5.01 10.36 -3.32
CA ASP A 21 3.88 11.07 -2.74
C ASP A 21 2.96 11.64 -3.81
N HIS A 22 3.36 11.62 -5.07
CA HIS A 22 2.47 12.04 -6.14
C HIS A 22 1.78 10.88 -6.80
N PHE A 23 2.06 9.66 -6.37
CA PHE A 23 1.52 8.49 -6.99
C PHE A 23 0.28 8.06 -6.21
N LEU A 24 -0.84 7.94 -6.88
CA LEU A 24 -2.09 7.56 -6.25
C LEU A 24 -2.49 6.18 -6.73
N LEU A 25 -3.14 5.43 -5.87
CA LEU A 25 -3.72 4.18 -6.26
C LEU A 25 -5.07 4.05 -5.56
N ARG A 26 -5.80 3.03 -5.89
CA ARG A 26 -7.07 2.78 -5.26
C ARG A 26 -6.99 1.53 -4.42
N LEU A 27 -7.64 1.59 -3.28
CA LEU A 27 -7.71 0.49 -2.36
C LEU A 27 -9.14 0.03 -2.33
N ASP A 28 -9.37 -1.21 -2.75
CA ASP A 28 -10.70 -1.75 -2.79
C ASP A 28 -10.88 -2.60 -1.54
N PRO A 29 -11.79 -2.22 -0.63
CA PRO A 29 -11.98 -3.03 0.55
C PRO A 29 -12.55 -4.42 0.26
N GLY A 30 -13.20 -4.59 -0.88
CA GLY A 30 -13.71 -5.91 -1.22
C GLY A 30 -14.96 -6.30 -0.47
N ASP A 31 -15.61 -5.33 0.18
CA ASP A 31 -16.79 -5.61 0.97
C ASP A 31 -17.98 -4.83 0.45
N GLY A 32 -17.95 -4.41 -0.79
CA GLY A 32 -19.06 -3.69 -1.39
C GLY A 32 -18.92 -2.19 -1.38
N ARG A 33 -17.96 -1.67 -0.62
CA ARG A 33 -17.74 -0.23 -0.60
C ARG A 33 -16.97 0.19 -1.83
N ALA A 34 -17.11 1.47 -2.18
CA ALA A 34 -16.37 2.02 -3.29
C ALA A 34 -14.88 2.02 -2.97
N PRO A 35 -14.03 1.90 -3.99
CA PRO A 35 -12.60 1.98 -3.77
C PRO A 35 -12.20 3.34 -3.20
N ILE A 36 -11.13 3.34 -2.42
CA ILE A 36 -10.63 4.50 -1.72
C ILE A 36 -9.35 4.95 -2.38
N THR A 37 -9.26 6.21 -2.73
CA THR A 37 -8.04 6.75 -3.30
C THR A 37 -7.02 6.96 -2.19
N CYS A 38 -5.81 6.48 -2.40
CA CYS A 38 -4.76 6.55 -1.40
C CYS A 38 -3.50 7.10 -2.03
N ALA A 39 -2.72 7.79 -1.22
CA ALA A 39 -1.40 8.22 -1.65
C ALA A 39 -0.41 7.14 -1.29
N VAL A 40 0.49 6.80 -2.20
CA VAL A 40 1.49 5.78 -1.95
C VAL A 40 2.65 6.42 -1.23
N TRP A 41 3.00 5.88 -0.08
CA TRP A 41 4.17 6.32 0.64
C TRP A 41 5.40 5.61 0.10
N ASP A 42 5.34 4.29 0.02
CA ASP A 42 6.36 3.54 -0.69
C ASP A 42 5.79 2.20 -1.09
N ILE A 43 6.49 1.52 -1.96
CA ILE A 43 6.00 0.29 -2.53
C ILE A 43 7.20 -0.62 -2.80
N SER A 44 7.00 -1.91 -2.63
CA SER A 44 8.03 -2.92 -2.89
C SER A 44 7.34 -4.16 -3.44
N GLU A 45 8.14 -5.18 -3.69
CA GLU A 45 7.58 -6.44 -4.14
C GLU A 45 6.70 -7.07 -3.08
N GLY A 46 7.00 -6.86 -1.82
CA GLY A 46 6.29 -7.53 -0.74
C GLY A 46 5.08 -6.79 -0.25
N GLY A 47 4.95 -5.52 -0.56
CA GLY A 47 3.83 -4.76 -0.03
C GLY A 47 3.95 -3.29 -0.32
N THR A 48 3.12 -2.52 0.37
CA THR A 48 3.12 -1.08 0.15
C THR A 48 2.66 -0.40 1.43
N ARG A 49 3.10 0.84 1.61
CA ARG A 49 2.59 1.70 2.67
C ARG A 49 1.82 2.82 2.03
N LEU A 50 0.65 3.07 2.55
CA LEU A 50 -0.28 4.03 1.97
C LEU A 50 -0.72 5.01 3.02
N ARG A 51 -1.16 6.16 2.55
CA ARG A 51 -1.85 7.12 3.37
C ARG A 51 -3.26 7.25 2.83
N LEU A 52 -4.21 7.03 3.70
CA LEU A 52 -5.62 7.11 3.33
C LEU A 52 -6.05 8.55 3.34
N ALA A 53 -6.94 8.90 2.42
CA ALA A 53 -7.49 10.25 2.39
C ALA A 53 -8.50 10.44 3.51
N GLU A 54 -9.07 9.36 3.99
CA GLU A 54 -10.07 9.41 5.02
C GLU A 54 -9.77 8.38 6.07
N ASP A 55 -10.24 8.61 7.26
CA ASP A 55 -10.04 7.68 8.34
C ASP A 55 -11.17 6.66 8.28
N VAL A 56 -10.98 5.62 7.50
CA VAL A 56 -12.01 4.61 7.31
C VAL A 56 -11.50 3.29 7.86
N ALA A 57 -12.42 2.46 8.29
CA ALA A 57 -12.10 1.12 8.75
C ALA A 57 -11.86 0.24 7.55
N LEU A 58 -10.87 -0.65 7.66
CA LEU A 58 -10.54 -1.58 6.59
C LEU A 58 -10.71 -3.00 7.11
N PRO A 59 -11.17 -3.92 6.25
CA PRO A 59 -11.16 -5.32 6.61
C PRO A 59 -9.72 -5.85 6.58
N PRO A 60 -9.48 -7.05 7.10
CA PRO A 60 -8.12 -7.57 7.13
C PRO A 60 -7.51 -7.77 5.76
N ILE A 61 -8.30 -8.09 4.77
CA ILE A 61 -7.83 -8.33 3.40
C ILE A 61 -8.44 -7.27 2.52
N VAL A 62 -7.60 -6.61 1.75
CA VAL A 62 -8.02 -5.56 0.82
C VAL A 62 -7.35 -5.82 -0.52
N TYR A 63 -7.71 -5.04 -1.52
CA TYR A 63 -7.14 -5.18 -2.85
C TYR A 63 -6.57 -3.86 -3.30
N VAL A 64 -5.31 -3.92 -3.69
CA VAL A 64 -4.59 -2.75 -4.20
C VAL A 64 -4.78 -2.72 -5.70
N VAL A 65 -5.27 -1.61 -6.22
CA VAL A 65 -5.57 -1.49 -7.65
C VAL A 65 -4.68 -0.41 -8.23
N ILE A 66 -3.80 -0.80 -9.15
CA ILE A 66 -2.92 0.11 -9.84
C ILE A 66 -3.14 -0.12 -11.32
N GLY A 67 -3.71 0.87 -11.99
CA GLY A 67 -4.09 0.69 -13.38
C GLY A 67 -5.11 -0.43 -13.48
N ASN A 68 -4.79 -1.45 -14.26
CA ASN A 68 -5.67 -2.59 -14.37
C ASN A 68 -5.12 -3.80 -13.62
N VAL A 69 -4.18 -3.60 -12.72
CA VAL A 69 -3.63 -4.66 -11.89
C VAL A 69 -4.28 -4.59 -10.52
N ARG A 70 -4.75 -5.74 -10.04
CA ARG A 70 -5.41 -5.84 -8.75
C ARG A 70 -4.70 -6.91 -7.95
N LYS A 71 -4.22 -6.56 -6.76
CA LYS A 71 -3.47 -7.48 -5.92
C LYS A 71 -4.09 -7.56 -4.55
N ALA A 72 -4.26 -8.76 -4.06
CA ALA A 72 -4.75 -8.95 -2.69
C ALA A 72 -3.64 -8.61 -1.71
N ALA A 73 -4.03 -8.06 -0.58
CA ALA A 73 -3.07 -7.65 0.43
C ALA A 73 -3.71 -7.76 1.80
N ARG A 74 -2.88 -8.05 2.78
CA ARG A 74 -3.31 -8.11 4.16
C ARG A 74 -2.88 -6.83 4.85
N VAL A 75 -3.76 -6.25 5.66
CA VAL A 75 -3.42 -5.09 6.46
C VAL A 75 -2.58 -5.59 7.63
N VAL A 76 -1.29 -5.22 7.67
CA VAL A 76 -0.39 -5.71 8.70
C VAL A 76 -0.19 -4.72 9.82
N TRP A 77 -0.45 -3.44 9.58
CA TRP A 77 -0.45 -2.45 10.64
C TRP A 77 -1.23 -1.24 10.19
N ARG A 78 -1.67 -0.49 11.17
CA ARG A 78 -2.43 0.72 10.91
C ARG A 78 -2.05 1.74 11.96
N LYS A 79 -1.82 2.97 11.54
CA LYS A 79 -1.58 4.05 12.48
C LYS A 79 -2.20 5.31 11.90
N ALA A 80 -3.27 5.76 12.53
CA ALA A 80 -4.02 6.93 12.05
C ALA A 80 -4.42 6.70 10.60
N ASP A 81 -4.00 7.56 9.69
CA ASP A 81 -4.35 7.44 8.29
C ASP A 81 -3.30 6.69 7.48
N HIS A 82 -2.29 6.13 8.13
CA HIS A 82 -1.27 5.34 7.45
C HIS A 82 -1.56 3.87 7.62
N VAL A 83 -1.26 3.10 6.60
CA VAL A 83 -1.54 1.67 6.64
C VAL A 83 -0.43 0.94 5.90
N GLY A 84 0.00 -0.18 6.46
CA GLY A 84 0.97 -1.05 5.84
C GLY A 84 0.29 -2.29 5.34
N LEU A 85 0.58 -2.66 4.11
CA LEU A 85 -0.04 -3.79 3.45
C LEU A 85 1.03 -4.77 3.00
N GLN A 86 0.73 -6.04 3.13
CA GLN A 86 1.58 -7.11 2.63
C GLN A 86 0.80 -7.86 1.57
N TYR A 87 1.38 -7.99 0.39
CA TYR A 87 0.70 -8.70 -0.69
C TYR A 87 0.59 -10.16 -0.34
N ILE A 88 -0.51 -10.78 -0.72
CA ILE A 88 -0.76 -12.18 -0.46
C ILE A 88 -1.36 -12.77 -1.73
N ALA A 89 -1.42 -14.09 -1.77
CA ALA A 89 -2.15 -14.75 -2.84
C ALA A 89 -3.62 -14.40 -2.66
N ASP A 90 -4.31 -14.22 -3.78
CA ASP A 90 -5.73 -13.87 -3.70
C ASP A 90 -6.46 -15.03 -3.06
N PRO A 91 -7.15 -14.82 -1.96
CA PRO A 91 -7.83 -15.93 -1.27
C PRO A 91 -9.08 -16.41 -1.98
N ARG A 92 -9.51 -15.75 -3.05
CA ARG A 92 -10.74 -16.15 -3.73
C ARG A 92 -10.52 -16.93 -4.98
#